data_b46aee550fc7e6b9f30345952c5c4495
#
_entry.id   b46aee550fc7e6b9f30345952c5c4495
#
_cell.length_a   1.000
_cell.length_b   1.000
_cell.length_c   1.000
_cell.angle_alpha   90.00
_cell.angle_beta   90.00
_cell.angle_gamma   90.00
#
_symmetry.space_group_name_H-M   'P 1'
#
loop_
_entity.id
_entity.type
_entity.pdbx_description
1 polymer ?
#
loop_
_entity_poly.entity_id
_entity_poly.type
_entity_poly.pdbx_seq_one_letter_code
_entity_poly.pdbx_strand_id
1 'polypeptide(L)'
;MLLLIYGFAVFAFCAQYYDTTFKTYQDMRAHLIELYSQDKFNEAAELLLWAREEFPDYLFNNTYNLILMYARMEQYEKGIEALQYALDRGMWFAPYFFETELWKPLTEQAGYDTIRIQSEVFKREAQMKAKPDLLVVTPDTFNPDKTYPLFIALHGGSENIQIFKDRWRSQKMLEEFITAYPQSSQVIAMNGFWWHENIEQTRNEIAEAYQKVVCEYPVDRNNVIIGGFSSGSLAALEIVLSNVIPVAGFIALCPDLPESFSEENVKNAKDRGIRGVLITGEQDERRPLHDKMIETFRNVGLPHQYIVIPDIGHNYPNDLDAMIDQAIDQIRSVSIIEQ
;
A
#
# COMPACT_ATOMS: atom_id res chain seq x y z
N MET A 1 -36.18 -10.33 25.30
CA MET A 1 -35.57 -11.68 25.41
C MET A 1 -35.58 -12.50 24.10
N LEU A 2 -36.59 -12.32 23.21
CA LEU A 2 -36.64 -13.05 21.91
C LEU A 2 -35.63 -12.51 20.84
N LEU A 3 -35.32 -11.22 20.82
CA LEU A 3 -34.44 -10.59 19.85
C LEU A 3 -32.95 -11.00 20.03
N LEU A 4 -32.52 -11.27 21.27
CA LEU A 4 -31.15 -11.75 21.57
C LEU A 4 -30.93 -13.21 21.14
N ILE A 5 -31.97 -14.03 21.14
CA ILE A 5 -31.87 -15.44 20.73
C ILE A 5 -31.75 -15.60 19.22
N TYR A 6 -32.41 -14.70 18.44
CA TYR A 6 -32.32 -14.72 16.97
C TYR A 6 -30.94 -14.29 16.48
N GLY A 7 -30.36 -13.25 17.09
CA GLY A 7 -29.00 -12.81 16.77
C GLY A 7 -27.93 -13.87 17.02
N PHE A 8 -28.03 -14.59 18.15
CA PHE A 8 -27.10 -15.66 18.50
C PHE A 8 -27.22 -16.89 17.57
N ALA A 9 -28.45 -17.25 17.17
CA ALA A 9 -28.67 -18.38 16.29
C ALA A 9 -28.19 -18.13 14.85
N VAL A 10 -28.38 -16.92 14.32
CA VAL A 10 -27.86 -16.53 12.99
C VAL A 10 -26.34 -16.47 13.01
N PHE A 11 -25.74 -15.86 14.03
CA PHE A 11 -24.29 -15.78 14.18
C PHE A 11 -23.63 -17.17 14.30
N ALA A 12 -24.22 -18.07 15.10
CA ALA A 12 -23.73 -19.44 15.24
C ALA A 12 -23.85 -20.25 13.93
N PHE A 13 -24.90 -20.03 13.15
CA PHE A 13 -25.09 -20.71 11.86
C PHE A 13 -24.12 -20.21 10.80
N CYS A 14 -23.94 -18.89 10.69
CA CYS A 14 -22.97 -18.30 9.79
C CYS A 14 -21.52 -18.69 10.16
N ALA A 15 -21.16 -18.64 11.45
CA ALA A 15 -19.85 -19.05 11.93
C ALA A 15 -19.53 -20.51 11.54
N GLN A 16 -20.47 -21.42 11.74
CA GLN A 16 -20.30 -22.84 11.39
C GLN A 16 -20.21 -23.07 9.86
N TYR A 17 -20.88 -22.25 9.05
CA TYR A 17 -20.81 -22.33 7.59
C TYR A 17 -19.44 -21.89 7.08
N TYR A 18 -18.93 -20.73 7.53
CA TYR A 18 -17.65 -20.20 7.08
C TYR A 18 -16.45 -20.95 7.63
N ASP A 19 -16.52 -21.49 8.84
CA ASP A 19 -15.45 -22.28 9.47
C ASP A 19 -15.07 -23.54 8.65
N THR A 20 -16.02 -24.09 7.88
CA THR A 20 -15.76 -25.20 6.97
C THR A 20 -15.33 -24.79 5.56
N THR A 21 -15.47 -23.53 5.18
CA THR A 21 -15.30 -23.04 3.81
C THR A 21 -13.94 -22.40 3.60
N PHE A 22 -13.46 -21.61 4.56
CA PHE A 22 -12.22 -20.84 4.42
C PHE A 22 -11.16 -21.30 5.41
N LYS A 23 -10.07 -21.89 4.88
CA LYS A 23 -8.91 -22.32 5.68
C LYS A 23 -7.84 -21.24 5.82
N THR A 24 -7.82 -20.30 4.88
CA THR A 24 -6.85 -19.18 4.86
C THR A 24 -7.55 -17.86 4.71
N TYR A 25 -6.89 -16.80 5.19
CA TYR A 25 -7.36 -15.43 4.96
C TYR A 25 -7.44 -15.08 3.47
N GLN A 26 -6.54 -15.59 2.65
CA GLN A 26 -6.52 -15.37 1.21
C GLN A 26 -7.76 -15.96 0.53
N ASP A 27 -8.18 -17.17 0.90
CA ASP A 27 -9.39 -17.79 0.35
C ASP A 27 -10.64 -16.96 0.73
N MET A 28 -10.73 -16.53 1.99
CA MET A 28 -11.81 -15.66 2.46
C MET A 28 -11.81 -14.32 1.71
N ARG A 29 -10.63 -13.70 1.54
CA ARG A 29 -10.49 -12.43 0.82
C ARG A 29 -10.87 -12.54 -0.65
N ALA A 30 -10.53 -13.63 -1.31
CA ALA A 30 -10.93 -13.87 -2.70
C ALA A 30 -12.47 -13.92 -2.83
N HIS A 31 -13.14 -14.61 -1.91
CA HIS A 31 -14.61 -14.66 -1.89
C HIS A 31 -15.24 -13.30 -1.52
N LEU A 32 -14.62 -12.55 -0.61
CA LEU A 32 -15.05 -11.18 -0.31
C LEU A 32 -15.02 -10.27 -1.55
N ILE A 33 -13.98 -10.37 -2.35
CA ILE A 33 -13.84 -9.61 -3.61
C ILE A 33 -14.94 -10.02 -4.60
N GLU A 34 -15.24 -11.32 -4.69
CA GLU A 34 -16.32 -11.81 -5.54
C GLU A 34 -17.69 -11.25 -5.09
N LEU A 35 -18.01 -11.31 -3.80
CA LEU A 35 -19.24 -10.73 -3.24
C LEU A 35 -19.34 -9.24 -3.53
N TYR A 36 -18.23 -8.51 -3.34
CA TYR A 36 -18.18 -7.09 -3.63
C TYR A 36 -18.42 -6.78 -5.11
N SER A 37 -17.80 -7.54 -6.02
CA SER A 37 -17.98 -7.35 -7.48
C SER A 37 -19.40 -7.65 -7.97
N GLN A 38 -20.18 -8.41 -7.18
CA GLN A 38 -21.58 -8.75 -7.44
C GLN A 38 -22.56 -7.85 -6.69
N ASP A 39 -22.11 -6.77 -6.04
CA ASP A 39 -22.90 -5.86 -5.19
C ASP A 39 -23.61 -6.57 -4.02
N LYS A 40 -23.13 -7.75 -3.60
CA LYS A 40 -23.66 -8.53 -2.48
C LYS A 40 -23.13 -8.03 -1.13
N PHE A 41 -23.36 -6.74 -0.85
CA PHE A 41 -22.77 -6.08 0.31
C PHE A 41 -23.25 -6.62 1.66
N ASN A 42 -24.49 -7.14 1.74
CA ASN A 42 -24.98 -7.77 2.97
C ASN A 42 -24.23 -9.07 3.28
N GLU A 43 -24.07 -9.95 2.28
CA GLU A 43 -23.32 -11.21 2.43
C GLU A 43 -21.82 -10.93 2.73
N ALA A 44 -21.25 -9.91 2.08
CA ALA A 44 -19.90 -9.45 2.37
C ALA A 44 -19.75 -8.94 3.81
N ALA A 45 -20.74 -8.19 4.33
CA ALA A 45 -20.71 -7.71 5.71
C ALA A 45 -20.81 -8.87 6.73
N GLU A 46 -21.66 -9.87 6.47
CA GLU A 46 -21.76 -11.08 7.32
C GLU A 46 -20.45 -11.87 7.32
N LEU A 47 -19.83 -12.05 6.16
CA LEU A 47 -18.52 -12.68 6.04
C LEU A 47 -17.45 -11.93 6.84
N LEU A 48 -17.43 -10.61 6.78
CA LEU A 48 -16.48 -9.78 7.51
C LEU A 48 -16.71 -9.78 9.02
N LEU A 49 -17.96 -9.85 9.46
CA LEU A 49 -18.28 -10.03 10.88
C LEU A 49 -17.71 -11.35 11.44
N TRP A 50 -17.82 -12.44 10.69
CA TRP A 50 -17.18 -13.71 11.02
C TRP A 50 -15.64 -13.61 10.96
N ALA A 51 -15.10 -13.04 9.88
CA ALA A 51 -13.66 -12.95 9.65
C ALA A 51 -12.91 -12.10 10.68
N ARG A 52 -13.56 -11.14 11.35
CA ARG A 52 -12.95 -10.37 12.44
C ARG A 52 -12.57 -11.22 13.65
N GLU A 53 -13.33 -12.26 13.92
CA GLU A 53 -13.09 -13.18 15.05
C GLU A 53 -12.12 -14.30 14.65
N GLU A 54 -12.24 -14.82 13.42
CA GLU A 54 -11.47 -15.97 12.96
C GLU A 54 -10.04 -15.59 12.49
N PHE A 55 -9.86 -14.39 11.95
CA PHE A 55 -8.58 -13.88 11.47
C PHE A 55 -8.15 -12.60 12.22
N PRO A 56 -7.79 -12.70 13.51
CA PRO A 56 -7.50 -11.53 14.35
C PRO A 56 -6.30 -10.70 13.87
N ASP A 57 -5.34 -11.31 13.19
CA ASP A 57 -4.18 -10.61 12.60
C ASP A 57 -4.60 -9.63 11.50
N TYR A 58 -5.78 -9.83 10.91
CA TYR A 58 -6.36 -8.98 9.86
C TYR A 58 -7.55 -8.14 10.37
N LEU A 59 -7.67 -7.97 11.67
CA LEU A 59 -8.79 -7.27 12.30
C LEU A 59 -8.97 -5.85 11.73
N PHE A 60 -7.89 -5.12 11.48
CA PHE A 60 -7.95 -3.81 10.85
C PHE A 60 -8.59 -3.87 9.47
N ASN A 61 -8.07 -4.72 8.58
CA ASN A 61 -8.57 -4.86 7.21
C ASN A 61 -10.03 -5.31 7.18
N ASN A 62 -10.40 -6.27 8.02
CA ASN A 62 -11.77 -6.78 8.09
C ASN A 62 -12.74 -5.70 8.61
N THR A 63 -12.33 -4.93 9.62
CA THR A 63 -13.17 -3.83 10.15
C THR A 63 -13.27 -2.69 9.15
N TYR A 64 -12.18 -2.31 8.49
CA TYR A 64 -12.20 -1.31 7.42
C TYR A 64 -13.19 -1.69 6.31
N ASN A 65 -13.09 -2.92 5.78
CA ASN A 65 -13.97 -3.39 4.73
C ASN A 65 -15.44 -3.50 5.21
N LEU A 66 -15.68 -3.84 6.47
CA LEU A 66 -17.02 -3.89 7.04
C LEU A 66 -17.66 -2.49 7.07
N ILE A 67 -16.91 -1.47 7.49
CA ILE A 67 -17.36 -0.08 7.45
C ILE A 67 -17.67 0.34 6.01
N LEU A 68 -16.83 -0.07 5.06
CA LEU A 68 -17.03 0.16 3.63
C LEU A 68 -18.36 -0.46 3.14
N MET A 69 -18.66 -1.72 3.53
CA MET A 69 -19.93 -2.37 3.17
C MET A 69 -21.12 -1.62 3.75
N TYR A 70 -21.05 -1.23 5.01
CA TYR A 70 -22.14 -0.46 5.64
C TYR A 70 -22.32 0.91 4.98
N ALA A 71 -21.24 1.60 4.61
CA ALA A 71 -21.31 2.86 3.90
C ALA A 71 -21.95 2.70 2.50
N ARG A 72 -21.61 1.63 1.75
CA ARG A 72 -22.23 1.29 0.46
C ARG A 72 -23.72 1.02 0.57
N MET A 73 -24.18 0.48 1.68
CA MET A 73 -25.59 0.20 1.98
C MET A 73 -26.31 1.38 2.66
N GLU A 74 -25.64 2.51 2.86
CA GLU A 74 -26.13 3.67 3.62
C GLU A 74 -26.56 3.32 5.07
N GLN A 75 -25.98 2.24 5.63
CA GLN A 75 -26.22 1.80 7.01
C GLN A 75 -25.19 2.45 7.96
N TYR A 76 -25.18 3.77 7.99
CA TYR A 76 -24.14 4.55 8.67
C TYR A 76 -24.11 4.32 10.19
N GLU A 77 -25.25 4.06 10.83
CA GLU A 77 -25.31 3.70 12.25
C GLU A 77 -24.52 2.44 12.55
N LYS A 78 -24.63 1.40 11.70
CA LYS A 78 -23.82 0.18 11.82
C LYS A 78 -22.34 0.44 11.52
N GLY A 79 -22.04 1.40 10.65
CA GLY A 79 -20.68 1.88 10.43
C GLY A 79 -20.07 2.47 11.71
N ILE A 80 -20.84 3.29 12.44
CA ILE A 80 -20.45 3.84 13.74
C ILE A 80 -20.25 2.73 14.80
N GLU A 81 -21.14 1.74 14.85
CA GLU A 81 -20.98 0.57 15.74
C GLU A 81 -19.71 -0.22 15.43
N ALA A 82 -19.37 -0.38 14.14
CA ALA A 82 -18.13 -1.04 13.73
C ALA A 82 -16.88 -0.22 14.08
N LEU A 83 -16.93 1.10 13.98
CA LEU A 83 -15.88 2.01 14.44
C LEU A 83 -15.70 1.93 15.96
N GLN A 84 -16.79 1.94 16.73
CA GLN A 84 -16.74 1.81 18.19
C GLN A 84 -16.15 0.44 18.60
N TYR A 85 -16.55 -0.64 17.93
CA TYR A 85 -15.97 -1.97 18.12
C TYR A 85 -14.44 -1.97 17.90
N ALA A 86 -13.96 -1.23 16.89
CA ALA A 86 -12.55 -1.07 16.62
C ALA A 86 -11.84 -0.32 17.75
N LEU A 87 -12.39 0.81 18.18
CA LEU A 87 -11.83 1.61 19.28
C LEU A 87 -11.72 0.84 20.59
N ASP A 88 -12.74 0.05 20.94
CA ASP A 88 -12.76 -0.77 22.16
C ASP A 88 -11.64 -1.81 22.18
N ARG A 89 -11.04 -2.10 21.00
CA ARG A 89 -9.88 -2.99 20.81
C ARG A 89 -8.57 -2.26 20.55
N GLY A 90 -8.55 -0.96 20.80
CA GLY A 90 -7.38 -0.10 20.58
C GLY A 90 -7.09 0.18 19.10
N MET A 91 -8.00 -0.18 18.19
CA MET A 91 -7.91 0.19 16.79
C MET A 91 -8.44 1.61 16.58
N TRP A 92 -7.82 2.31 15.65
CA TRP A 92 -8.21 3.67 15.32
C TRP A 92 -7.95 3.95 13.83
N PHE A 93 -8.63 4.97 13.33
CA PHE A 93 -8.49 5.43 11.95
C PHE A 93 -8.14 6.92 11.96
N ALA A 94 -7.14 7.32 11.17
CA ALA A 94 -6.78 8.72 11.03
C ALA A 94 -7.91 9.53 10.37
N PRO A 95 -7.95 10.86 10.58
CA PRO A 95 -8.96 11.74 9.95
C PRO A 95 -9.08 11.56 8.44
N TYR A 96 -7.99 11.28 7.76
CA TYR A 96 -7.94 11.01 6.32
C TYR A 96 -9.01 10.01 5.83
N PHE A 97 -9.32 8.96 6.59
CA PHE A 97 -10.33 7.97 6.17
C PHE A 97 -11.73 8.59 6.07
N PHE A 98 -12.02 9.59 6.90
CA PHE A 98 -13.32 10.26 6.94
C PHE A 98 -13.45 11.41 5.93
N GLU A 99 -12.39 11.74 5.21
CA GLU A 99 -12.42 12.72 4.12
C GLU A 99 -12.87 12.11 2.79
N THR A 100 -12.87 10.77 2.69
CA THR A 100 -13.34 10.07 1.50
C THR A 100 -14.85 10.22 1.34
N GLU A 101 -15.34 10.34 0.10
CA GLU A 101 -16.76 10.50 -0.20
C GLU A 101 -17.63 9.39 0.44
N LEU A 102 -17.07 8.18 0.55
CA LEU A 102 -17.80 7.03 1.08
C LEU A 102 -17.93 7.04 2.60
N TRP A 103 -16.93 7.54 3.33
CA TRP A 103 -16.95 7.59 4.81
C TRP A 103 -17.45 8.93 5.34
N LYS A 104 -17.47 9.98 4.51
CA LYS A 104 -17.90 11.31 4.91
C LYS A 104 -19.29 11.34 5.57
N PRO A 105 -20.31 10.59 5.11
CA PRO A 105 -21.63 10.58 5.79
C PRO A 105 -21.58 10.00 7.21
N LEU A 106 -20.57 9.23 7.58
CA LEU A 106 -20.39 8.76 8.96
C LEU A 106 -20.12 9.92 9.91
N THR A 107 -19.52 11.01 9.43
CA THR A 107 -19.18 12.18 10.25
C THR A 107 -20.43 12.91 10.78
N GLU A 108 -21.59 12.69 10.15
CA GLU A 108 -22.88 13.29 10.52
C GLU A 108 -23.66 12.43 11.52
N GLN A 109 -23.16 11.23 11.83
CA GLN A 109 -23.84 10.30 12.71
C GLN A 109 -23.58 10.58 14.19
N ALA A 110 -24.58 10.26 15.02
CA ALA A 110 -24.43 10.32 16.47
C ALA A 110 -23.27 9.40 16.92
N GLY A 111 -22.42 9.90 17.82
CA GLY A 111 -21.25 9.16 18.33
C GLY A 111 -19.95 9.39 17.55
N TYR A 112 -19.99 9.90 16.32
CA TYR A 112 -18.80 10.14 15.52
C TYR A 112 -17.76 11.03 16.22
N ASP A 113 -18.17 12.14 16.82
CA ASP A 113 -17.25 13.05 17.51
C ASP A 113 -16.46 12.35 18.63
N THR A 114 -17.10 11.47 19.37
CA THR A 114 -16.42 10.67 20.40
C THR A 114 -15.36 9.74 19.78
N ILE A 115 -15.73 9.05 18.69
CA ILE A 115 -14.83 8.18 17.93
C ILE A 115 -13.65 8.96 17.39
N ARG A 116 -13.88 10.12 16.78
CA ARG A 116 -12.85 10.99 16.23
C ARG A 116 -11.85 11.44 17.30
N ILE A 117 -12.34 11.98 18.43
CA ILE A 117 -11.50 12.45 19.53
C ILE A 117 -10.63 11.30 20.06
N GLN A 118 -11.21 10.14 20.28
CA GLN A 118 -10.49 8.99 20.82
C GLN A 118 -9.48 8.44 19.79
N SER A 119 -9.82 8.40 18.50
CA SER A 119 -8.91 8.03 17.42
C SER A 119 -7.70 8.99 17.34
N GLU A 120 -7.93 10.29 17.49
CA GLU A 120 -6.85 11.28 17.52
C GLU A 120 -5.91 11.09 18.73
N VAL A 121 -6.44 10.71 19.90
CA VAL A 121 -5.61 10.37 21.08
C VAL A 121 -4.75 9.15 20.76
N PHE A 122 -5.33 8.07 20.26
CA PHE A 122 -4.60 6.85 19.89
C PHE A 122 -3.56 7.10 18.80
N LYS A 123 -3.92 7.88 17.75
CA LYS A 123 -2.95 8.29 16.71
C LYS A 123 -1.76 8.99 17.33
N ARG A 124 -1.99 9.98 18.20
CA ARG A 124 -0.92 10.75 18.84
C ARG A 124 -0.01 9.86 19.69
N GLU A 125 -0.59 8.96 20.47
CA GLU A 125 0.18 8.02 21.29
C GLU A 125 1.00 7.05 20.44
N ALA A 126 0.43 6.55 19.35
CA ALA A 126 1.11 5.69 18.39
C ALA A 126 2.25 6.44 17.69
N GLN A 127 2.02 7.70 17.25
CA GLN A 127 3.02 8.52 16.58
C GLN A 127 4.21 8.84 17.50
N MET A 128 3.99 9.08 18.79
CA MET A 128 5.08 9.30 19.75
C MET A 128 5.98 8.07 19.93
N LYS A 129 5.47 6.88 19.67
CA LYS A 129 6.20 5.61 19.84
C LYS A 129 6.77 5.08 18.51
N ALA A 130 6.20 5.53 17.40
CA ALA A 130 6.61 5.08 16.08
C ALA A 130 8.04 5.48 15.75
N LYS A 131 8.76 4.55 15.15
CA LYS A 131 10.13 4.75 14.65
C LYS A 131 10.22 4.13 13.27
N PRO A 132 11.07 4.68 12.38
CA PRO A 132 11.36 4.00 11.14
C PRO A 132 11.98 2.63 11.41
N ASP A 133 11.65 1.66 10.59
CA ASP A 133 12.21 0.30 10.64
C ASP A 133 12.75 -0.09 9.28
N LEU A 134 13.57 -1.13 9.22
CA LEU A 134 14.20 -1.58 7.98
C LEU A 134 14.41 -3.09 8.03
N LEU A 135 13.78 -3.79 7.11
CA LEU A 135 14.08 -5.18 6.80
C LEU A 135 14.97 -5.25 5.55
N VAL A 136 16.05 -6.00 5.61
CA VAL A 136 16.91 -6.28 4.45
C VAL A 136 16.88 -7.78 4.17
N VAL A 137 16.62 -8.13 2.91
CA VAL A 137 16.62 -9.50 2.42
C VAL A 137 17.74 -9.63 1.38
N THR A 138 18.60 -10.62 1.55
CA THR A 138 19.67 -10.93 0.61
C THR A 138 19.31 -12.14 -0.25
N PRO A 139 19.87 -12.29 -1.45
CA PRO A 139 19.71 -13.51 -2.23
C PRO A 139 20.14 -14.76 -1.45
N ASP A 140 19.52 -15.90 -1.73
CA ASP A 140 19.89 -17.18 -1.09
C ASP A 140 21.37 -17.55 -1.36
N THR A 141 21.92 -17.09 -2.49
CA THR A 141 23.32 -17.30 -2.89
C THR A 141 24.23 -16.14 -2.51
N PHE A 142 23.83 -15.34 -1.49
CA PHE A 142 24.57 -14.15 -1.09
C PHE A 142 26.03 -14.48 -0.71
N ASN A 143 26.95 -13.69 -1.29
CA ASN A 143 28.37 -13.76 -0.99
C ASN A 143 28.90 -12.35 -0.71
N PRO A 144 29.44 -12.06 0.49
CA PRO A 144 29.89 -10.71 0.86
C PRO A 144 31.06 -10.18 0.00
N ASP A 145 31.76 -11.05 -0.74
CA ASP A 145 32.85 -10.67 -1.64
C ASP A 145 32.35 -10.22 -3.04
N LYS A 146 31.05 -10.26 -3.29
CA LYS A 146 30.41 -9.82 -4.55
C LYS A 146 29.54 -8.60 -4.30
N THR A 147 29.46 -7.72 -5.27
CA THR A 147 28.51 -6.60 -5.25
C THR A 147 27.17 -7.00 -5.87
N TYR A 148 26.09 -6.46 -5.32
CA TYR A 148 24.72 -6.73 -5.73
C TYR A 148 23.96 -5.44 -6.04
N PRO A 149 23.04 -5.44 -7.02
CA PRO A 149 22.11 -4.35 -7.18
C PRO A 149 21.20 -4.24 -5.94
N LEU A 150 20.71 -3.04 -5.67
CA LEU A 150 19.80 -2.77 -4.56
C LEU A 150 18.39 -2.49 -5.07
N PHE A 151 17.40 -3.16 -4.50
CA PHE A 151 16.00 -2.77 -4.65
C PHE A 151 15.48 -2.18 -3.34
N ILE A 152 14.93 -0.96 -3.39
CA ILE A 152 14.26 -0.32 -2.25
C ILE A 152 12.76 -0.40 -2.50
N ALA A 153 12.06 -1.17 -1.67
CA ALA A 153 10.62 -1.45 -1.81
C ALA A 153 9.82 -0.74 -0.72
N LEU A 154 8.92 0.17 -1.10
CA LEU A 154 8.17 1.06 -0.22
C LEU A 154 6.70 0.65 -0.13
N HIS A 155 6.22 0.41 1.09
CA HIS A 155 4.88 -0.07 1.36
C HIS A 155 3.79 0.95 1.02
N GLY A 156 2.59 0.47 0.75
CA GLY A 156 1.39 1.29 0.57
C GLY A 156 0.89 1.92 1.88
N GLY A 157 -0.07 2.84 1.76
CA GLY A 157 -0.75 3.40 2.93
C GLY A 157 -1.50 2.32 3.71
N SER A 158 -1.47 2.43 5.04
CA SER A 158 -2.04 1.46 6.00
C SER A 158 -1.38 0.08 5.99
N GLU A 159 -0.24 -0.06 5.34
CA GLU A 159 0.57 -1.28 5.37
C GLU A 159 1.76 -1.15 6.33
N ASN A 160 2.45 -2.26 6.53
CA ASN A 160 3.72 -2.36 7.24
C ASN A 160 4.64 -3.35 6.53
N ILE A 161 5.90 -3.42 6.94
CA ILE A 161 6.89 -4.31 6.32
C ILE A 161 6.42 -5.76 6.29
N GLN A 162 5.78 -6.26 7.35
CA GLN A 162 5.43 -7.68 7.48
C GLN A 162 4.40 -8.12 6.44
N ILE A 163 3.46 -7.24 6.10
CA ILE A 163 2.46 -7.50 5.06
C ILE A 163 3.06 -7.22 3.67
N PHE A 164 3.79 -6.11 3.53
CA PHE A 164 4.26 -5.64 2.23
C PHE A 164 5.33 -6.52 1.62
N LYS A 165 6.30 -7.03 2.39
CA LYS A 165 7.38 -7.88 1.90
C LYS A 165 6.90 -9.17 1.19
N ASP A 166 5.73 -9.66 1.54
CA ASP A 166 5.14 -10.86 0.94
C ASP A 166 4.35 -10.54 -0.33
N ARG A 167 3.93 -9.29 -0.50
CA ARG A 167 3.23 -8.80 -1.69
C ARG A 167 4.17 -8.24 -2.76
N TRP A 168 5.19 -7.52 -2.33
CA TRP A 168 6.15 -6.85 -3.21
C TRP A 168 7.46 -7.61 -3.27
N ARG A 169 7.46 -8.66 -4.05
CA ARG A 169 8.64 -9.50 -4.29
C ARG A 169 8.55 -10.13 -5.68
N SER A 170 9.69 -10.48 -6.27
CA SER A 170 9.75 -11.17 -7.55
C SER A 170 10.92 -12.15 -7.55
N GLN A 171 10.98 -13.02 -8.58
CA GLN A 171 12.06 -13.99 -8.72
C GLN A 171 13.42 -13.29 -8.78
N LYS A 172 13.56 -12.24 -9.61
CA LYS A 172 14.81 -11.48 -9.71
C LYS A 172 15.19 -10.77 -8.42
N MET A 173 14.22 -10.20 -7.70
CA MET A 173 14.53 -9.60 -6.39
C MET A 173 15.11 -10.64 -5.43
N LEU A 174 14.57 -11.86 -5.41
CA LEU A 174 15.04 -12.93 -4.52
C LEU A 174 16.39 -13.54 -4.94
N GLU A 175 16.70 -13.55 -6.23
CA GLU A 175 17.92 -14.21 -6.74
C GLU A 175 19.08 -13.25 -6.98
N GLU A 176 18.80 -12.00 -7.37
CA GLU A 176 19.82 -11.09 -7.85
C GLU A 176 20.05 -9.87 -6.96
N PHE A 177 19.05 -9.42 -6.18
CA PHE A 177 19.08 -8.14 -5.48
C PHE A 177 19.28 -8.29 -3.97
N ILE A 178 20.00 -7.36 -3.38
CA ILE A 178 19.76 -7.01 -1.98
C ILE A 178 18.48 -6.19 -2.01
N THR A 179 17.44 -6.62 -1.25
CA THR A 179 16.17 -5.92 -1.18
C THR A 179 15.99 -5.29 0.18
N ALA A 180 15.82 -3.97 0.20
CA ALA A 180 15.52 -3.20 1.40
C ALA A 180 14.04 -2.86 1.44
N TYR A 181 13.39 -3.14 2.56
CA TYR A 181 12.00 -2.77 2.86
C TYR A 181 12.00 -1.77 4.03
N PRO A 182 12.14 -0.47 3.76
CA PRO A 182 11.96 0.53 4.80
C PRO A 182 10.50 0.61 5.24
N GLN A 183 10.28 0.90 6.52
CA GLN A 183 8.98 1.26 7.08
C GLN A 183 9.01 2.70 7.56
N SER A 184 8.05 3.47 7.11
CA SER A 184 7.83 4.82 7.62
C SER A 184 7.49 4.81 9.10
N SER A 185 7.84 5.86 9.82
CA SER A 185 7.34 6.10 11.16
C SER A 185 6.06 6.95 11.20
N GLN A 186 5.52 7.36 10.07
CA GLN A 186 4.28 8.14 9.97
C GLN A 186 3.07 7.20 10.07
N VAL A 187 2.32 7.28 11.17
CA VAL A 187 1.21 6.36 11.44
C VAL A 187 -0.11 6.90 10.89
N ILE A 188 -0.89 6.02 10.24
CA ILE A 188 -2.24 6.35 9.72
C ILE A 188 -3.33 5.49 10.35
N ALA A 189 -2.96 4.32 10.87
CA ALA A 189 -3.86 3.38 11.53
C ALA A 189 -3.08 2.51 12.52
N MET A 190 -3.78 1.68 13.29
CA MET A 190 -3.12 0.71 14.14
C MET A 190 -2.25 -0.25 13.30
N ASN A 191 -0.94 -0.27 13.56
CA ASN A 191 0.06 -1.03 12.79
C ASN A 191 0.09 -0.73 11.29
N GLY A 192 -0.43 0.43 10.87
CA GLY A 192 -0.43 0.89 9.50
C GLY A 192 0.28 2.23 9.36
N PHE A 193 1.12 2.33 8.33
CA PHE A 193 1.99 3.49 8.10
C PHE A 193 1.77 4.03 6.69
N TRP A 194 2.26 5.24 6.43
CA TRP A 194 2.28 5.85 5.10
C TRP A 194 3.46 6.79 4.93
N TRP A 195 3.57 7.49 3.77
CA TRP A 195 4.74 8.24 3.41
C TRP A 195 4.49 9.72 3.11
N HIS A 196 3.27 10.21 3.22
CA HIS A 196 2.99 11.55 2.72
C HIS A 196 2.39 12.57 3.70
N GLU A 197 2.34 12.27 4.98
CA GLU A 197 1.96 13.27 5.98
C GLU A 197 3.07 14.33 6.16
N ASN A 198 4.34 13.91 6.06
CA ASN A 198 5.50 14.78 6.12
C ASN A 198 6.56 14.32 5.09
N ILE A 199 6.62 14.98 3.97
CA ILE A 199 7.51 14.62 2.86
C ILE A 199 8.99 14.80 3.20
N GLU A 200 9.37 15.78 3.99
CA GLU A 200 10.76 15.94 4.44
C GLU A 200 11.18 14.75 5.31
N GLN A 201 10.33 14.32 6.23
CA GLN A 201 10.56 13.12 7.04
C GLN A 201 10.69 11.88 6.16
N THR A 202 9.84 11.72 5.15
CA THR A 202 9.90 10.62 4.18
C THR A 202 11.25 10.58 3.45
N ARG A 203 11.72 11.74 2.96
CA ARG A 203 13.03 11.84 2.31
C ARG A 203 14.16 11.41 3.25
N ASN A 204 14.12 11.89 4.50
CA ASN A 204 15.14 11.59 5.49
C ASN A 204 15.15 10.10 5.88
N GLU A 205 14.00 9.50 6.17
CA GLU A 205 13.88 8.09 6.56
C GLU A 205 14.36 7.14 5.44
N ILE A 206 14.01 7.43 4.19
CA ILE A 206 14.48 6.62 3.04
C ILE A 206 15.98 6.82 2.80
N ALA A 207 16.49 8.04 2.93
CA ALA A 207 17.92 8.31 2.81
C ALA A 207 18.73 7.60 3.91
N GLU A 208 18.26 7.62 5.15
CA GLU A 208 18.90 6.91 6.26
C GLU A 208 18.88 5.39 6.04
N ALA A 209 17.74 4.84 5.61
CA ALA A 209 17.63 3.42 5.26
C ALA A 209 18.61 3.03 4.14
N TYR A 210 18.70 3.83 3.06
CA TYR A 210 19.68 3.64 2.00
C TYR A 210 21.11 3.66 2.53
N GLN A 211 21.48 4.69 3.33
CA GLN A 211 22.83 4.80 3.88
C GLN A 211 23.19 3.60 4.77
N LYS A 212 22.25 3.13 5.58
CA LYS A 212 22.45 1.93 6.40
C LYS A 212 22.76 0.70 5.53
N VAL A 213 21.96 0.47 4.49
CA VAL A 213 22.14 -0.68 3.59
C VAL A 213 23.48 -0.62 2.87
N VAL A 214 23.86 0.54 2.29
CA VAL A 214 25.14 0.65 1.56
C VAL A 214 26.38 0.66 2.46
N CYS A 215 26.21 0.84 3.77
CA CYS A 215 27.29 0.69 4.75
C CYS A 215 27.45 -0.76 5.22
N GLU A 216 26.36 -1.51 5.31
CA GLU A 216 26.35 -2.87 5.87
C GLU A 216 26.48 -3.97 4.80
N TYR A 217 26.10 -3.67 3.55
CA TYR A 217 26.07 -4.65 2.46
C TYR A 217 26.86 -4.20 1.23
N PRO A 218 27.39 -5.13 0.43
CA PRO A 218 28.16 -4.84 -0.78
C PRO A 218 27.25 -4.45 -1.96
N VAL A 219 26.69 -3.24 -1.90
CA VAL A 219 25.77 -2.71 -2.91
C VAL A 219 26.51 -2.12 -4.11
N ASP A 220 26.05 -2.47 -5.32
CA ASP A 220 26.36 -1.71 -6.53
C ASP A 220 25.51 -0.43 -6.57
N ARG A 221 26.12 0.70 -6.17
CA ARG A 221 25.46 2.01 -6.07
C ARG A 221 25.01 2.59 -7.41
N ASN A 222 25.49 2.04 -8.54
CA ASN A 222 25.04 2.45 -9.87
C ASN A 222 23.79 1.66 -10.33
N ASN A 223 23.38 0.66 -9.58
CA ASN A 223 22.30 -0.24 -9.92
C ASN A 223 21.29 -0.31 -8.78
N VAL A 224 20.73 0.84 -8.44
CA VAL A 224 19.70 0.99 -7.39
C VAL A 224 18.36 1.25 -8.05
N ILE A 225 17.37 0.41 -7.76
CA ILE A 225 15.97 0.58 -8.19
C ILE A 225 15.12 0.86 -6.96
N ILE A 226 14.19 1.80 -7.08
CA ILE A 226 13.23 2.11 -6.02
C ILE A 226 11.82 1.89 -6.55
N GLY A 227 10.94 1.33 -5.74
CA GLY A 227 9.55 1.15 -6.17
C GLY A 227 8.61 0.91 -5.00
N GLY A 228 7.32 0.88 -5.28
CA GLY A 228 6.32 0.69 -4.25
C GLY A 228 4.90 0.73 -4.78
N PHE A 229 3.95 0.72 -3.86
CA PHE A 229 2.52 0.80 -4.13
C PHE A 229 1.90 2.05 -3.49
N SER A 230 1.03 2.75 -4.22
CA SER A 230 0.22 3.86 -3.68
C SER A 230 1.10 4.92 -2.98
N SER A 231 0.96 5.10 -1.67
CA SER A 231 1.80 5.97 -0.84
C SER A 231 3.30 5.67 -0.99
N GLY A 232 3.69 4.40 -1.12
CA GLY A 232 5.08 4.00 -1.39
C GLY A 232 5.56 4.38 -2.79
N SER A 233 4.67 4.35 -3.79
CA SER A 233 4.98 4.82 -5.14
C SER A 233 5.17 6.34 -5.18
N LEU A 234 4.33 7.09 -4.44
CA LEU A 234 4.52 8.53 -4.25
C LEU A 234 5.90 8.80 -3.67
N ALA A 235 6.26 8.10 -2.58
CA ALA A 235 7.57 8.26 -1.95
C ALA A 235 8.72 7.88 -2.89
N ALA A 236 8.59 6.80 -3.67
CA ALA A 236 9.60 6.42 -4.66
C ALA A 236 9.82 7.52 -5.70
N LEU A 237 8.75 8.06 -6.26
CA LEU A 237 8.83 9.17 -7.22
C LEU A 237 9.36 10.45 -6.57
N GLU A 238 8.99 10.73 -5.32
CA GLU A 238 9.50 11.85 -4.56
C GLU A 238 11.03 11.79 -4.40
N ILE A 239 11.56 10.61 -4.04
CA ILE A 239 13.00 10.37 -3.91
C ILE A 239 13.73 10.55 -5.25
N VAL A 240 13.14 10.01 -6.32
CA VAL A 240 13.71 10.11 -7.68
C VAL A 240 13.75 11.55 -8.16
N LEU A 241 12.64 12.27 -8.05
CA LEU A 241 12.50 13.62 -8.61
C LEU A 241 13.26 14.69 -7.80
N SER A 242 13.32 14.53 -6.47
CA SER A 242 14.11 15.41 -5.61
C SER A 242 15.59 15.01 -5.48
N ASN A 243 16.01 13.90 -6.13
CA ASN A 243 17.41 13.43 -6.15
C ASN A 243 18.03 13.23 -4.76
N VAL A 244 17.27 12.64 -3.83
CA VAL A 244 17.71 12.46 -2.44
C VAL A 244 18.81 11.38 -2.34
N ILE A 245 18.69 10.29 -3.11
CA ILE A 245 19.68 9.22 -3.23
C ILE A 245 19.92 8.88 -4.70
N PRO A 246 21.10 8.34 -5.06
CA PRO A 246 21.34 7.87 -6.42
C PRO A 246 20.49 6.65 -6.72
N VAL A 247 19.73 6.69 -7.81
CA VAL A 247 18.93 5.57 -8.34
C VAL A 247 19.12 5.45 -9.85
N ALA A 248 18.98 4.26 -10.40
CA ALA A 248 19.01 3.99 -11.84
C ALA A 248 17.58 4.03 -12.44
N GLY A 249 16.57 3.76 -11.63
CA GLY A 249 15.19 3.77 -12.09
C GLY A 249 14.16 3.53 -10.99
N PHE A 250 12.89 3.58 -11.40
CA PHE A 250 11.76 3.40 -10.48
C PHE A 250 10.66 2.49 -11.05
N ILE A 251 9.93 1.83 -10.14
CA ILE A 251 8.70 1.09 -10.44
C ILE A 251 7.58 1.64 -9.55
N ALA A 252 6.62 2.34 -10.14
CA ALA A 252 5.53 2.98 -9.41
C ALA A 252 4.19 2.32 -9.74
N LEU A 253 3.57 1.65 -8.77
CA LEU A 253 2.24 1.05 -8.89
C LEU A 253 1.21 1.97 -8.24
N CYS A 254 0.29 2.51 -9.04
CA CYS A 254 -0.81 3.38 -8.63
C CYS A 254 -0.36 4.60 -7.77
N PRO A 255 0.60 5.43 -8.22
CA PRO A 255 1.13 6.51 -7.42
C PRO A 255 0.13 7.65 -7.21
N ASP A 256 0.23 8.35 -6.08
CA ASP A 256 -0.22 9.74 -5.97
C ASP A 256 0.83 10.70 -6.54
N LEU A 257 0.47 11.97 -6.72
CA LEU A 257 1.38 12.99 -7.24
C LEU A 257 2.36 13.42 -6.15
N PRO A 258 3.68 13.22 -6.33
CA PRO A 258 4.66 13.71 -5.36
C PRO A 258 4.78 15.23 -5.40
N GLU A 259 5.17 15.85 -4.28
CA GLU A 259 5.36 17.31 -4.19
C GLU A 259 6.44 17.82 -5.15
N SER A 260 7.48 17.02 -5.36
CA SER A 260 8.58 17.35 -6.29
C SER A 260 8.20 17.21 -7.76
N PHE A 261 6.97 16.81 -8.12
CA PHE A 261 6.60 16.60 -9.50
C PHE A 261 6.52 17.93 -10.27
N SER A 262 7.44 18.12 -11.17
CA SER A 262 7.50 19.24 -12.10
C SER A 262 8.21 18.82 -13.39
N GLU A 263 7.96 19.52 -14.50
CA GLU A 263 8.65 19.27 -15.76
C GLU A 263 10.18 19.41 -15.62
N GLU A 264 10.63 20.38 -14.82
CA GLU A 264 12.04 20.60 -14.52
C GLU A 264 12.68 19.39 -13.79
N ASN A 265 12.03 18.89 -12.74
CA ASN A 265 12.55 17.76 -11.98
C ASN A 265 12.50 16.45 -12.78
N VAL A 266 11.47 16.26 -13.63
CA VAL A 266 11.41 15.14 -14.58
C VAL A 266 12.53 15.23 -15.60
N LYS A 267 12.84 16.43 -16.10
CA LYS A 267 13.98 16.67 -17.00
C LYS A 267 15.31 16.37 -16.30
N ASN A 268 15.47 16.82 -15.06
CA ASN A 268 16.66 16.53 -14.27
C ASN A 268 16.82 15.01 -14.01
N ALA A 269 15.72 14.28 -13.80
CA ALA A 269 15.74 12.83 -13.69
C ALA A 269 16.19 12.16 -15.00
N LYS A 270 15.65 12.59 -16.14
CA LYS A 270 16.08 12.12 -17.46
C LYS A 270 17.57 12.39 -17.70
N ASP A 271 18.06 13.59 -17.38
CA ASP A 271 19.47 13.98 -17.62
C ASP A 271 20.45 13.15 -16.74
N ARG A 272 19.96 12.59 -15.63
CA ARG A 272 20.68 11.60 -14.79
C ARG A 272 20.59 10.16 -15.34
N GLY A 273 19.84 9.93 -16.42
CA GLY A 273 19.67 8.59 -17.01
C GLY A 273 18.61 7.72 -16.32
N ILE A 274 17.73 8.30 -15.53
CA ILE A 274 16.65 7.59 -14.85
C ILE A 274 15.69 6.97 -15.85
N ARG A 275 15.23 5.75 -15.56
CA ARG A 275 14.21 5.04 -16.31
C ARG A 275 13.06 4.67 -15.39
N GLY A 276 11.83 4.69 -15.90
CA GLY A 276 10.66 4.46 -15.09
C GLY A 276 9.70 3.43 -15.65
N VAL A 277 9.02 2.72 -14.76
CA VAL A 277 7.84 1.94 -15.08
C VAL A 277 6.71 2.41 -14.18
N LEU A 278 5.61 2.87 -14.78
CA LEU A 278 4.39 3.23 -14.07
C LEU A 278 3.31 2.20 -14.42
N ILE A 279 2.73 1.61 -13.40
CA ILE A 279 1.69 0.59 -13.50
C ILE A 279 0.43 1.14 -12.85
N THR A 280 -0.72 0.97 -13.48
CA THR A 280 -2.01 1.39 -12.91
C THR A 280 -3.13 0.44 -13.32
N GLY A 281 -4.19 0.38 -12.52
CA GLY A 281 -5.42 -0.25 -12.92
C GLY A 281 -6.22 0.63 -13.88
N GLU A 282 -6.94 0.01 -14.81
CA GLU A 282 -7.83 0.71 -15.74
C GLU A 282 -8.95 1.47 -15.00
N GLN A 283 -9.40 0.92 -13.88
CA GLN A 283 -10.48 1.46 -13.04
C GLN A 283 -9.95 2.22 -11.81
N ASP A 284 -8.64 2.51 -11.75
CA ASP A 284 -8.09 3.33 -10.67
C ASP A 284 -8.61 4.77 -10.82
N GLU A 285 -9.21 5.31 -9.77
CA GLU A 285 -9.73 6.68 -9.74
C GLU A 285 -8.63 7.73 -9.97
N ARG A 286 -7.37 7.39 -9.69
CA ARG A 286 -6.19 8.23 -9.92
C ARG A 286 -5.64 8.14 -11.33
N ARG A 287 -6.18 7.29 -12.19
CA ARG A 287 -5.70 7.13 -13.57
C ARG A 287 -5.58 8.43 -14.37
N PRO A 288 -6.53 9.39 -14.30
CA PRO A 288 -6.35 10.67 -14.97
C PRO A 288 -5.11 11.46 -14.51
N LEU A 289 -4.68 11.27 -13.27
CA LEU A 289 -3.44 11.81 -12.74
C LEU A 289 -2.23 11.09 -13.33
N HIS A 290 -2.27 9.76 -13.40
CA HIS A 290 -1.21 8.94 -14.00
C HIS A 290 -1.02 9.29 -15.48
N ASP A 291 -2.10 9.47 -16.24
CA ASP A 291 -2.04 9.88 -17.65
C ASP A 291 -1.33 11.24 -17.83
N LYS A 292 -1.57 12.22 -16.93
CA LYS A 292 -0.86 13.51 -16.94
C LYS A 292 0.63 13.35 -16.60
N MET A 293 0.97 12.48 -15.67
CA MET A 293 2.37 12.19 -15.34
C MET A 293 3.10 11.60 -16.55
N ILE A 294 2.47 10.66 -17.24
CA ILE A 294 2.98 10.02 -18.46
C ILE A 294 3.11 11.04 -19.60
N GLU A 295 2.16 11.96 -19.76
CA GLU A 295 2.27 13.06 -20.72
C GLU A 295 3.52 13.89 -20.46
N THR A 296 3.78 14.25 -19.21
CA THR A 296 5.00 15.00 -18.83
C THR A 296 6.26 14.17 -19.11
N PHE A 297 6.27 12.87 -18.80
CA PHE A 297 7.41 12.00 -19.11
C PHE A 297 7.70 11.93 -20.60
N ARG A 298 6.66 11.82 -21.45
CA ARG A 298 6.80 11.86 -22.92
C ARG A 298 7.32 13.18 -23.43
N ASN A 299 6.76 14.29 -22.97
CA ASN A 299 7.13 15.64 -23.41
C ASN A 299 8.60 15.96 -23.08
N VAL A 300 9.07 15.51 -21.93
CA VAL A 300 10.47 15.67 -21.49
C VAL A 300 11.38 14.64 -22.16
N GLY A 301 10.84 13.51 -22.59
CA GLY A 301 11.61 12.36 -23.12
C GLY A 301 12.29 11.54 -22.04
N LEU A 302 11.68 11.43 -20.85
CA LEU A 302 12.12 10.48 -19.83
C LEU A 302 11.84 9.05 -20.32
N PRO A 303 12.84 8.15 -20.41
CA PRO A 303 12.58 6.76 -20.78
C PRO A 303 11.66 6.08 -19.78
N HIS A 304 10.49 5.63 -20.25
CA HIS A 304 9.49 5.02 -19.38
C HIS A 304 8.64 3.98 -20.11
N GLN A 305 8.02 3.10 -19.32
CA GLN A 305 6.93 2.23 -19.73
C GLN A 305 5.68 2.60 -18.92
N TYR A 306 4.52 2.59 -19.58
CA TYR A 306 3.22 2.77 -18.94
C TYR A 306 2.37 1.53 -19.14
N ILE A 307 1.97 0.88 -18.05
CA ILE A 307 1.19 -0.35 -18.06
C ILE A 307 -0.16 -0.09 -17.41
N VAL A 308 -1.23 -0.26 -18.17
CA VAL A 308 -2.61 -0.17 -17.69
C VAL A 308 -3.19 -1.57 -17.65
N ILE A 309 -3.61 -2.01 -16.46
CA ILE A 309 -4.13 -3.36 -16.25
C ILE A 309 -5.65 -3.31 -16.35
N PRO A 310 -6.25 -4.09 -17.26
CA PRO A 310 -7.71 -4.13 -17.44
C PRO A 310 -8.42 -4.60 -16.16
N ASP A 311 -9.64 -4.13 -15.97
CA ASP A 311 -10.59 -4.58 -14.96
C ASP A 311 -10.12 -4.51 -13.50
N ILE A 312 -9.05 -3.78 -13.22
CA ILE A 312 -8.54 -3.59 -11.86
C ILE A 312 -8.58 -2.10 -11.46
N GLY A 313 -8.97 -1.82 -10.23
CA GLY A 313 -8.91 -0.49 -9.62
C GLY A 313 -7.58 -0.24 -8.90
N HIS A 314 -7.62 0.52 -7.81
CA HIS A 314 -6.47 0.83 -6.96
C HIS A 314 -6.05 -0.40 -6.12
N ASN A 315 -5.38 -1.37 -6.75
CA ASN A 315 -5.04 -2.64 -6.11
C ASN A 315 -3.77 -3.27 -6.72
N TYR A 316 -3.25 -4.30 -6.06
CA TYR A 316 -2.17 -5.14 -6.57
C TYR A 316 -2.69 -6.07 -7.67
N PRO A 317 -2.02 -6.17 -8.82
CA PRO A 317 -2.31 -7.20 -9.83
C PRO A 317 -1.91 -8.59 -9.33
N ASN A 318 -2.56 -9.62 -9.86
CA ASN A 318 -2.30 -11.01 -9.45
C ASN A 318 -0.91 -11.52 -9.87
N ASP A 319 -0.37 -10.97 -10.96
CA ASP A 319 0.93 -11.32 -11.56
C ASP A 319 1.99 -10.24 -11.31
N LEU A 320 1.87 -9.52 -10.18
CA LEU A 320 2.78 -8.43 -9.84
C LEU A 320 4.26 -8.85 -9.85
N ASP A 321 4.58 -10.05 -9.39
CA ASP A 321 5.93 -10.61 -9.36
C ASP A 321 6.56 -10.65 -10.76
N ALA A 322 5.82 -11.17 -11.76
CA ALA A 322 6.27 -11.18 -13.15
C ALA A 322 6.38 -9.76 -13.73
N MET A 323 5.47 -8.86 -13.36
CA MET A 323 5.51 -7.46 -13.80
C MET A 323 6.72 -6.72 -13.22
N ILE A 324 7.08 -6.97 -11.96
CA ILE A 324 8.29 -6.41 -11.34
C ILE A 324 9.54 -6.91 -12.09
N ASP A 325 9.61 -8.21 -12.42
CA ASP A 325 10.75 -8.77 -13.16
C ASP A 325 10.90 -8.13 -14.54
N GLN A 326 9.80 -7.95 -15.27
CA GLN A 326 9.80 -7.25 -16.56
C GLN A 326 10.22 -5.78 -16.42
N ALA A 327 9.74 -5.10 -15.39
CA ALA A 327 10.10 -3.71 -15.12
C ALA A 327 11.59 -3.56 -14.77
N ILE A 328 12.15 -4.48 -14.01
CA ILE A 328 13.60 -4.54 -13.72
C ILE A 328 14.39 -4.68 -15.03
N ASP A 329 13.99 -5.60 -15.91
CA ASP A 329 14.64 -5.77 -17.21
C ASP A 329 14.58 -4.50 -18.06
N GLN A 330 13.43 -3.86 -18.10
CA GLN A 330 13.23 -2.60 -18.83
C GLN A 330 14.12 -1.47 -18.29
N ILE A 331 14.28 -1.35 -16.98
CA ILE A 331 15.14 -0.35 -16.35
C ILE A 331 16.61 -0.66 -16.65
N ARG A 332 17.02 -1.91 -16.61
CA ARG A 332 18.41 -2.36 -16.81
C ARG A 332 18.81 -2.47 -18.29
N SER A 333 17.86 -2.53 -19.20
CA SER A 333 18.16 -2.66 -20.63
C SER A 333 18.95 -1.46 -21.14
N VAL A 334 20.13 -1.73 -21.69
CA VAL A 334 20.93 -0.74 -22.42
C VAL A 334 20.44 -0.72 -23.87
N SER A 335 19.21 -0.35 -24.16
CA SER A 335 18.83 -0.25 -25.56
C SER A 335 17.65 0.65 -25.84
N ILE A 336 18.02 1.52 -26.74
CA ILE A 336 17.32 1.89 -27.97
C ILE A 336 15.88 2.35 -27.73
N ILE A 337 15.79 3.65 -27.70
CA ILE A 337 14.60 4.41 -28.04
C ILE A 337 14.09 3.86 -29.38
N GLU A 338 13.13 2.96 -29.35
CA GLU A 338 12.20 2.81 -30.48
C GLU A 338 10.96 3.61 -30.16
N GLN A 339 10.69 4.52 -31.06
CA GLN A 339 9.72 5.61 -31.14
C GLN A 339 8.25 5.15 -31.02
#